data_a7606a0ae1ccb302f3113bb6aa677449
#
_entry.id   a7606a0ae1ccb302f3113bb6aa677449
#
_cell.length_a   1.000
_cell.length_b   1.000
_cell.length_c   1.000
_cell.angle_alpha   90.00
_cell.angle_beta   90.00
_cell.angle_gamma   90.00
#
_symmetry.space_group_name_H-M   'P 1'
#
loop_
_entity.id
_entity.type
_entity.pdbx_description
1 polymer ?
#
loop_
_entity_poly.entity_id
_entity_poly.type
_entity_poly.pdbx_seq_one_letter_code
_entity_poly.pdbx_strand_id
1 'polypeptide(L)'
;MSGQRQMQHKLGPQRNPAIDEAVLNATRELLVENGYAGTSIDAIATRAGVGRPAIYRRWPSKAHIVHDAVYPVTESESVSDLAIGDEIRRLIFGAVALFGDAATREAVPGLMSEGRSSEELRRALISDQLEVIREELGRRMAQAVEAGELRDGVDPDTLLDVIAGAAIFAQSVRDLQDQERLAASLAEIVLNGVLPR
;
A
#
# COMPACT_ATOMS: atom_id res chain seq x y z
N MET A 1 25.22 -9.52 55.15
CA MET A 1 23.82 -9.50 54.72
C MET A 1 23.73 -8.48 53.57
N SER A 2 23.89 -8.94 52.35
CA SER A 2 23.98 -8.07 51.16
C SER A 2 22.64 -8.10 50.44
N GLY A 3 21.92 -6.96 50.50
CA GLY A 3 20.66 -6.80 49.79
C GLY A 3 20.88 -6.56 48.29
N GLN A 4 20.56 -7.51 47.46
CA GLN A 4 20.46 -7.33 46.01
C GLN A 4 19.20 -6.53 45.72
N ARG A 5 19.38 -5.26 45.30
CA ARG A 5 18.36 -4.47 44.61
C ARG A 5 18.22 -4.97 43.20
N GLN A 6 17.20 -5.74 42.90
CA GLN A 6 16.76 -6.03 41.56
C GLN A 6 16.34 -4.73 40.90
N MET A 7 17.13 -4.28 39.89
CA MET A 7 16.70 -3.26 38.93
C MET A 7 15.62 -3.87 38.04
N GLN A 8 14.36 -3.52 38.32
CA GLN A 8 13.27 -3.74 37.38
C GLN A 8 13.51 -2.82 36.21
N HIS A 9 13.94 -3.40 35.07
CA HIS A 9 13.85 -2.75 33.76
C HIS A 9 12.37 -2.43 33.52
N LYS A 10 12.01 -1.16 33.64
CA LYS A 10 10.75 -0.65 33.10
C LYS A 10 10.83 -0.83 31.57
N LEU A 11 10.21 -1.89 31.07
CA LEU A 11 9.81 -1.99 29.68
C LEU A 11 9.01 -0.71 29.35
N GLY A 12 9.44 0.03 28.33
CA GLY A 12 8.73 1.21 27.87
C GLY A 12 7.28 0.87 27.54
N PRO A 13 6.35 1.84 27.49
CA PRO A 13 4.94 1.59 27.24
C PRO A 13 4.79 0.73 25.99
N GLN A 14 4.24 -0.46 26.15
CA GLN A 14 3.94 -1.39 25.07
C GLN A 14 3.08 -0.66 24.02
N ARG A 15 3.44 -0.78 22.72
CA ARG A 15 2.63 -0.23 21.61
C ARG A 15 1.20 -0.73 21.78
N ASN A 16 0.23 0.18 21.87
CA ASN A 16 -1.18 -0.18 21.98
C ASN A 16 -1.78 -0.19 20.56
N PRO A 17 -2.09 -1.36 19.99
CA PRO A 17 -2.64 -1.48 18.62
C PRO A 17 -3.96 -0.71 18.44
N ALA A 18 -4.77 -0.58 19.49
CA ALA A 18 -6.03 0.16 19.42
C ALA A 18 -5.84 1.66 19.12
N ILE A 19 -4.70 2.24 19.52
CA ILE A 19 -4.38 3.63 19.17
C ILE A 19 -4.03 3.72 17.68
N ASP A 20 -3.28 2.76 17.17
CA ASP A 20 -2.86 2.73 15.78
C ASP A 20 -4.11 2.59 14.89
N GLU A 21 -4.99 1.66 15.19
CA GLU A 21 -6.27 1.46 14.50
C GLU A 21 -7.16 2.72 14.53
N ALA A 22 -7.33 3.34 15.70
CA ALA A 22 -8.13 4.56 15.85
C ALA A 22 -7.58 5.71 14.99
N VAL A 23 -6.25 5.89 14.95
CA VAL A 23 -5.59 6.92 14.15
C VAL A 23 -5.74 6.65 12.66
N LEU A 24 -5.54 5.41 12.21
CA LEU A 24 -5.64 5.05 10.80
C LEU A 24 -7.09 5.17 10.29
N ASN A 25 -8.09 4.73 11.09
CA ASN A 25 -9.51 4.89 10.74
C ASN A 25 -9.92 6.36 10.67
N ALA A 26 -9.56 7.17 11.67
CA ALA A 26 -9.80 8.62 11.66
C ALA A 26 -9.16 9.30 10.43
N THR A 27 -7.98 8.85 10.04
CA THR A 27 -7.29 9.37 8.85
C THR A 27 -8.06 9.04 7.58
N ARG A 28 -8.55 7.81 7.41
CA ARG A 28 -9.36 7.41 6.25
C ARG A 28 -10.64 8.22 6.14
N GLU A 29 -11.36 8.41 7.26
CA GLU A 29 -12.57 9.24 7.28
C GLU A 29 -12.29 10.68 6.85
N LEU A 30 -11.23 11.30 7.41
CA LEU A 30 -10.85 12.67 7.09
C LEU A 30 -10.39 12.84 5.64
N LEU A 31 -9.73 11.84 5.07
CA LEU A 31 -9.35 11.84 3.65
C LEU A 31 -10.59 11.89 2.76
N VAL A 32 -11.60 11.07 3.04
CA VAL A 32 -12.85 11.05 2.28
C VAL A 32 -13.62 12.35 2.43
N GLU A 33 -13.65 12.93 3.64
CA GLU A 33 -14.39 14.18 3.92
C GLU A 33 -13.71 15.42 3.36
N ASN A 34 -12.38 15.52 3.45
CA ASN A 34 -11.65 16.78 3.26
C ASN A 34 -10.50 16.69 2.24
N GLY A 35 -10.26 15.52 1.68
CA GLY A 35 -9.10 15.25 0.83
C GLY A 35 -7.76 15.29 1.58
N TYR A 36 -6.66 15.01 0.87
CA TYR A 36 -5.32 15.01 1.44
C TYR A 36 -4.92 16.39 2.02
N ALA A 37 -5.19 17.47 1.29
CA ALA A 37 -4.80 18.83 1.71
C ALA A 37 -5.57 19.28 2.97
N GLY A 38 -6.84 18.93 3.10
CA GLY A 38 -7.68 19.28 4.24
C GLY A 38 -7.45 18.39 5.48
N THR A 39 -6.75 17.28 5.35
CA THR A 39 -6.41 16.39 6.45
C THR A 39 -5.18 16.89 7.19
N SER A 40 -5.27 17.06 8.51
CA SER A 40 -4.17 17.51 9.37
C SER A 40 -3.97 16.58 10.57
N ILE A 41 -2.75 16.57 11.13
CA ILE A 41 -2.45 15.77 12.35
C ILE A 41 -3.35 16.20 13.52
N ASP A 42 -3.71 17.49 13.62
CA ASP A 42 -4.60 17.99 14.67
C ASP A 42 -6.03 17.44 14.51
N ALA A 43 -6.54 17.43 13.29
CA ALA A 43 -7.85 16.85 12.99
C ALA A 43 -7.86 15.33 13.26
N ILE A 44 -6.80 14.63 12.86
CA ILE A 44 -6.64 13.19 13.13
C ILE A 44 -6.61 12.92 14.63
N ALA A 45 -5.80 13.66 15.40
CA ALA A 45 -5.70 13.51 16.84
C ALA A 45 -7.04 13.71 17.56
N THR A 46 -7.77 14.76 17.13
CA THR A 46 -9.11 15.08 17.66
C THR A 46 -10.12 13.97 17.34
N ARG A 47 -10.18 13.53 16.09
CA ARG A 47 -11.10 12.49 15.60
C ARG A 47 -10.81 11.13 16.25
N ALA A 48 -9.54 10.76 16.40
CA ALA A 48 -9.11 9.52 17.01
C ALA A 48 -9.18 9.53 18.55
N GLY A 49 -9.41 10.70 19.17
CA GLY A 49 -9.43 10.83 20.64
C GLY A 49 -8.05 10.60 21.29
N VAL A 50 -6.95 10.92 20.59
CA VAL A 50 -5.59 10.70 21.06
C VAL A 50 -4.79 11.99 21.11
N GLY A 51 -3.79 12.06 22.00
CA GLY A 51 -2.88 13.21 22.06
C GLY A 51 -1.87 13.21 20.89
N ARG A 52 -1.56 14.39 20.32
CA ARG A 52 -0.50 14.57 19.30
C ARG A 52 0.83 13.87 19.64
N PRO A 53 1.35 13.89 20.88
CA PRO A 53 2.58 13.18 21.21
C PRO A 53 2.49 11.66 20.99
N ALA A 54 1.28 11.07 21.11
CA ALA A 54 1.09 9.66 20.85
C ALA A 54 1.18 9.34 19.34
N ILE A 55 0.74 10.27 18.51
CA ILE A 55 0.85 10.18 17.04
C ILE A 55 2.32 10.30 16.62
N TYR A 56 3.02 11.39 17.01
CA TYR A 56 4.41 11.63 16.60
C TYR A 56 5.41 10.56 17.06
N ARG A 57 5.10 9.79 18.11
CA ARG A 57 5.91 8.64 18.49
C ARG A 57 5.81 7.47 17.53
N ARG A 58 4.78 7.44 16.66
CA ARG A 58 4.48 6.37 15.72
C ARG A 58 4.78 6.74 14.29
N TRP A 59 4.38 7.94 13.92
CA TRP A 59 4.50 8.45 12.55
C TRP A 59 5.24 9.78 12.54
N PRO A 60 6.34 9.86 11.77
CA PRO A 60 7.14 11.09 11.68
C PRO A 60 6.39 12.27 11.05
N SER A 61 5.46 12.00 10.13
CA SER A 61 4.71 13.04 9.41
C SER A 61 3.30 12.59 9.04
N LYS A 62 2.48 13.52 8.56
CA LYS A 62 1.15 13.25 7.98
C LYS A 62 1.23 12.22 6.86
N ALA A 63 2.22 12.33 5.97
CA ALA A 63 2.37 11.42 4.86
C ALA A 63 2.55 9.95 5.31
N HIS A 64 3.28 9.70 6.39
CA HIS A 64 3.43 8.36 6.94
C HIS A 64 2.10 7.81 7.51
N ILE A 65 1.32 8.66 8.21
CA ILE A 65 0.00 8.24 8.71
C ILE A 65 -0.93 7.91 7.55
N VAL A 66 -0.97 8.80 6.56
CA VAL A 66 -1.83 8.62 5.38
C VAL A 66 -1.43 7.38 4.61
N HIS A 67 -0.13 7.16 4.40
CA HIS A 67 0.37 5.95 3.75
C HIS A 67 -0.11 4.69 4.46
N ASP A 68 0.14 4.57 5.77
CA ASP A 68 -0.27 3.40 6.55
C ASP A 68 -1.80 3.22 6.60
N ALA A 69 -2.55 4.33 6.51
CA ALA A 69 -4.00 4.28 6.48
C ALA A 69 -4.57 3.73 5.15
N VAL A 70 -3.89 3.99 4.02
CA VAL A 70 -4.41 3.61 2.70
C VAL A 70 -3.70 2.39 2.10
N TYR A 71 -2.51 2.06 2.60
CA TYR A 71 -1.76 0.85 2.24
C TYR A 71 -1.60 -0.05 3.47
N PRO A 72 -2.69 -0.67 3.95
CA PRO A 72 -2.59 -1.54 5.12
C PRO A 72 -1.65 -2.71 4.83
N VAL A 73 -0.79 -3.02 5.81
CA VAL A 73 0.02 -4.23 5.76
C VAL A 73 -0.94 -5.41 5.82
N THR A 74 -1.28 -5.98 4.69
CA THR A 74 -1.94 -7.28 4.65
C THR A 74 -0.84 -8.33 4.80
N GLU A 75 -1.02 -9.26 5.76
CA GLU A 75 -0.23 -10.47 5.75
C GLU A 75 -0.40 -11.08 4.35
N SER A 76 0.67 -11.10 3.57
CA SER A 76 0.66 -11.69 2.24
C SER A 76 0.33 -13.17 2.42
N GLU A 77 -0.92 -13.55 2.12
CA GLU A 77 -1.25 -14.96 1.97
C GLU A 77 -0.29 -15.50 0.91
N SER A 78 0.51 -16.44 1.32
CA SER A 78 1.44 -17.15 0.47
C SER A 78 0.71 -17.72 -0.75
N VAL A 79 0.93 -17.13 -1.92
CA VAL A 79 0.15 -17.40 -3.15
C VAL A 79 0.81 -18.46 -4.00
N SER A 80 1.54 -19.35 -3.40
CA SER A 80 2.44 -20.26 -4.09
C SER A 80 1.78 -21.24 -5.08
N ASP A 81 0.46 -21.42 -5.06
CA ASP A 81 -0.20 -22.50 -5.80
C ASP A 81 -1.04 -22.04 -7.02
N LEU A 82 -1.14 -20.73 -7.28
CA LEU A 82 -1.87 -20.22 -8.45
C LEU A 82 -1.01 -20.31 -9.71
N ALA A 83 -1.63 -20.58 -10.87
CA ALA A 83 -1.01 -20.35 -12.16
C ALA A 83 -0.64 -18.87 -12.30
N ILE A 84 0.47 -18.57 -12.99
CA ILE A 84 1.00 -17.19 -13.09
C ILE A 84 -0.03 -16.21 -13.68
N GLY A 85 -0.85 -16.66 -14.63
CA GLY A 85 -1.91 -15.84 -15.21
C GLY A 85 -2.99 -15.45 -14.20
N ASP A 86 -3.35 -16.34 -13.29
CA ASP A 86 -4.33 -16.06 -12.23
C ASP A 86 -3.73 -15.15 -11.14
N GLU A 87 -2.44 -15.29 -10.86
CA GLU A 87 -1.71 -14.42 -9.95
C GLU A 87 -1.66 -12.98 -10.49
N ILE A 88 -1.29 -12.80 -11.76
CA ILE A 88 -1.30 -11.49 -12.43
C ILE A 88 -2.73 -10.91 -12.43
N ARG A 89 -3.74 -11.72 -12.72
CA ARG A 89 -5.14 -11.28 -12.67
C ARG A 89 -5.50 -10.79 -11.28
N ARG A 90 -5.12 -11.50 -10.23
CA ARG A 90 -5.38 -11.11 -8.85
C ARG A 90 -4.68 -9.80 -8.49
N LEU A 91 -3.43 -9.59 -8.91
CA LEU A 91 -2.72 -8.32 -8.72
C LEU A 91 -3.45 -7.16 -9.40
N ILE A 92 -3.97 -7.36 -10.62
CA ILE A 92 -4.74 -6.34 -11.35
C ILE A 92 -6.02 -5.97 -10.59
N PHE A 93 -6.81 -6.97 -10.20
CA PHE A 93 -8.06 -6.72 -9.46
C PHE A 93 -7.78 -6.06 -8.10
N GLY A 94 -6.74 -6.51 -7.40
CA GLY A 94 -6.29 -5.92 -6.13
C GLY A 94 -5.86 -4.47 -6.29
N ALA A 95 -5.07 -4.15 -7.31
CA ALA A 95 -4.64 -2.78 -7.59
C ALA A 95 -5.82 -1.87 -7.94
N VAL A 96 -6.75 -2.33 -8.79
CA VAL A 96 -7.94 -1.54 -9.14
C VAL A 96 -8.83 -1.31 -7.91
N ALA A 97 -9.02 -2.31 -7.05
CA ALA A 97 -9.76 -2.15 -5.81
C ALA A 97 -9.08 -1.20 -4.82
N LEU A 98 -7.76 -1.33 -4.64
CA LEU A 98 -6.96 -0.49 -3.76
C LEU A 98 -7.00 0.98 -4.18
N PHE A 99 -6.69 1.28 -5.43
CA PHE A 99 -6.67 2.65 -5.94
C PHE A 99 -8.07 3.21 -6.21
N GLY A 100 -9.09 2.36 -6.29
CA GLY A 100 -10.49 2.74 -6.37
C GLY A 100 -11.17 2.99 -5.02
N ASP A 101 -10.53 2.63 -3.91
CA ASP A 101 -11.00 2.96 -2.56
C ASP A 101 -11.04 4.47 -2.35
N ALA A 102 -12.09 4.98 -1.72
CA ALA A 102 -12.34 6.41 -1.60
C ALA A 102 -11.21 7.16 -0.88
N ALA A 103 -10.72 6.62 0.25
CA ALA A 103 -9.64 7.25 0.99
C ALA A 103 -8.30 7.19 0.22
N THR A 104 -8.02 6.07 -0.45
CA THR A 104 -6.82 5.89 -1.27
C THR A 104 -6.80 6.85 -2.44
N ARG A 105 -7.92 7.03 -3.11
CA ARG A 105 -8.08 7.97 -4.24
C ARG A 105 -7.78 9.41 -3.85
N GLU A 106 -8.24 9.83 -2.66
CA GLU A 106 -7.97 11.16 -2.12
C GLU A 106 -6.53 11.32 -1.61
N ALA A 107 -5.88 10.23 -1.17
CA ALA A 107 -4.53 10.26 -0.63
C ALA A 107 -3.43 10.29 -1.69
N VAL A 108 -3.58 9.49 -2.75
CA VAL A 108 -2.51 9.20 -3.73
C VAL A 108 -1.89 10.45 -4.36
N PRO A 109 -2.66 11.44 -4.86
CA PRO A 109 -2.06 12.64 -5.46
C PRO A 109 -1.19 13.44 -4.47
N GLY A 110 -1.62 13.52 -3.21
CA GLY A 110 -0.87 14.20 -2.16
C GLY A 110 0.40 13.46 -1.77
N LEU A 111 0.33 12.15 -1.58
CA LEU A 111 1.49 11.30 -1.30
C LEU A 111 2.53 11.37 -2.43
N MET A 112 2.09 11.30 -3.69
CA MET A 112 2.97 11.45 -4.84
C MET A 112 3.67 12.81 -4.87
N SER A 113 2.94 13.89 -4.58
CA SER A 113 3.49 15.24 -4.52
C SER A 113 4.54 15.39 -3.42
N GLU A 114 4.27 14.91 -2.21
CA GLU A 114 5.23 14.96 -1.10
C GLU A 114 6.45 14.06 -1.34
N GLY A 115 6.25 12.85 -1.88
CA GLY A 115 7.33 11.92 -2.22
C GLY A 115 8.29 12.48 -3.27
N ARG A 116 7.82 13.32 -4.18
CA ARG A 116 8.71 14.03 -5.15
C ARG A 116 9.60 15.09 -4.49
N SER A 117 9.18 15.62 -3.35
CA SER A 117 9.90 16.69 -2.65
C SER A 117 10.94 16.15 -1.66
N SER A 118 10.89 14.86 -1.32
CA SER A 118 11.79 14.23 -0.35
C SER A 118 12.11 12.79 -0.78
N GLU A 119 13.38 12.55 -1.08
CA GLU A 119 13.89 11.21 -1.41
C GLU A 119 13.73 10.23 -0.23
N GLU A 120 13.94 10.70 1.01
CA GLU A 120 13.74 9.90 2.22
C GLU A 120 12.28 9.47 2.36
N LEU A 121 11.34 10.42 2.18
CA LEU A 121 9.92 10.13 2.23
C LEU A 121 9.50 9.16 1.11
N ARG A 122 10.01 9.38 -0.10
CA ARG A 122 9.73 8.50 -1.24
C ARG A 122 10.16 7.06 -0.95
N ARG A 123 11.34 6.87 -0.39
CA ARG A 123 11.82 5.52 0.00
C ARG A 123 10.94 4.93 1.09
N ALA A 124 10.63 5.68 2.14
CA ALA A 124 9.81 5.19 3.24
C ALA A 124 8.38 4.81 2.81
N LEU A 125 7.81 5.52 1.82
CA LEU A 125 6.45 5.27 1.34
C LEU A 125 6.35 4.19 0.25
N ILE A 126 7.43 3.89 -0.45
CA ILE A 126 7.39 2.98 -1.60
C ILE A 126 8.12 1.66 -1.30
N SER A 127 9.15 1.68 -0.42
CA SER A 127 10.16 0.63 -0.48
C SER A 127 9.78 -0.70 0.15
N ASP A 128 9.28 -0.74 1.37
CA ASP A 128 9.26 -2.02 2.08
C ASP A 128 8.20 -3.02 1.58
N GLN A 129 6.96 -2.55 1.36
CA GLN A 129 5.88 -3.43 0.91
C GLN A 129 5.97 -3.74 -0.58
N LEU A 130 6.28 -2.73 -1.40
CA LEU A 130 6.39 -2.91 -2.85
C LEU A 130 7.60 -3.77 -3.21
N GLU A 131 8.70 -3.68 -2.45
CA GLU A 131 9.88 -4.52 -2.66
C GLU A 131 9.56 -6.01 -2.46
N VAL A 132 8.84 -6.35 -1.38
CA VAL A 132 8.40 -7.73 -1.14
C VAL A 132 7.53 -8.25 -2.28
N ILE A 133 6.58 -7.43 -2.77
CA ILE A 133 5.73 -7.80 -3.91
C ILE A 133 6.57 -8.00 -5.18
N ARG A 134 7.54 -7.13 -5.43
CA ARG A 134 8.45 -7.21 -6.59
C ARG A 134 9.31 -8.46 -6.59
N GLU A 135 9.96 -8.73 -5.47
CA GLU A 135 10.82 -9.91 -5.32
C GLU A 135 10.03 -11.20 -5.53
N GLU A 136 8.85 -11.29 -4.89
CA GLU A 136 8.01 -12.48 -5.03
C GLU A 136 7.46 -12.65 -6.44
N LEU A 137 6.94 -11.58 -7.05
CA LEU A 137 6.47 -11.61 -8.43
C LEU A 137 7.60 -11.98 -9.39
N GLY A 138 8.80 -11.38 -9.24
CA GLY A 138 9.96 -11.68 -10.06
C GLY A 138 10.36 -13.15 -9.98
N ARG A 139 10.39 -13.71 -8.79
CA ARG A 139 10.69 -15.13 -8.57
C ARG A 139 9.64 -16.04 -9.25
N ARG A 140 8.36 -15.73 -9.10
CA ARG A 140 7.26 -16.49 -9.71
C ARG A 140 7.27 -16.38 -11.23
N MET A 141 7.52 -15.20 -11.76
CA MET A 141 7.63 -14.99 -13.22
C MET A 141 8.80 -15.78 -13.81
N ALA A 142 9.96 -15.81 -13.16
CA ALA A 142 11.09 -16.61 -13.62
C ALA A 142 10.74 -18.10 -13.70
N GLN A 143 10.08 -18.65 -12.68
CA GLN A 143 9.60 -20.05 -12.69
C GLN A 143 8.60 -20.32 -13.82
N ALA A 144 7.69 -19.38 -14.07
CA ALA A 144 6.69 -19.51 -15.13
C ALA A 144 7.31 -19.44 -16.54
N VAL A 145 8.38 -18.66 -16.72
CA VAL A 145 9.16 -18.67 -17.98
C VAL A 145 9.84 -20.02 -18.20
N GLU A 146 10.47 -20.60 -17.17
CA GLU A 146 11.08 -21.92 -17.26
C GLU A 146 10.07 -23.03 -17.58
N ALA A 147 8.83 -22.89 -17.04
CA ALA A 147 7.73 -23.82 -17.30
C ALA A 147 7.06 -23.59 -18.68
N GLY A 148 7.40 -22.52 -19.40
CA GLY A 148 6.74 -22.14 -20.65
C GLY A 148 5.34 -21.56 -20.49
N GLU A 149 4.97 -21.13 -19.28
CA GLU A 149 3.67 -20.54 -18.95
C GLU A 149 3.67 -19.01 -19.15
N LEU A 150 4.84 -18.39 -19.12
CA LEU A 150 5.04 -16.96 -19.36
C LEU A 150 6.05 -16.79 -20.49
N ARG A 151 5.85 -15.77 -21.35
CA ARG A 151 6.86 -15.42 -22.35
C ARG A 151 8.10 -14.80 -21.69
N ASP A 152 9.26 -15.09 -22.24
CA ASP A 152 10.51 -14.44 -21.81
C ASP A 152 10.53 -12.93 -22.11
N GLY A 153 11.32 -12.19 -21.33
CA GLY A 153 11.53 -10.75 -21.51
C GLY A 153 10.43 -9.85 -20.94
N VAL A 154 9.51 -10.37 -20.12
CA VAL A 154 8.59 -9.55 -19.33
C VAL A 154 9.28 -9.11 -18.04
N ASP A 155 9.50 -7.80 -17.91
CA ASP A 155 10.10 -7.21 -16.71
C ASP A 155 9.06 -7.06 -15.59
N PRO A 156 9.28 -7.63 -14.39
CA PRO A 156 8.33 -7.55 -13.27
C PRO A 156 8.02 -6.13 -12.83
N ASP A 157 9.03 -5.23 -12.82
CA ASP A 157 8.86 -3.85 -12.40
C ASP A 157 7.97 -3.10 -13.39
N THR A 158 8.23 -3.26 -14.67
CA THR A 158 7.39 -2.69 -15.72
C THR A 158 5.95 -3.22 -15.67
N LEU A 159 5.77 -4.51 -15.39
CA LEU A 159 4.44 -5.09 -15.24
C LEU A 159 3.66 -4.46 -14.08
N LEU A 160 4.29 -4.30 -12.92
CA LEU A 160 3.69 -3.63 -11.77
C LEU A 160 3.39 -2.15 -12.05
N ASP A 161 4.31 -1.45 -12.73
CA ASP A 161 4.10 -0.05 -13.12
C ASP A 161 2.93 0.12 -14.09
N VAL A 162 2.74 -0.81 -15.03
CA VAL A 162 1.58 -0.82 -15.94
C VAL A 162 0.29 -1.04 -15.16
N ILE A 163 0.26 -2.01 -14.26
CA ILE A 163 -0.93 -2.33 -13.46
C ILE A 163 -1.30 -1.15 -12.54
N ALA A 164 -0.35 -0.69 -11.73
CA ALA A 164 -0.58 0.40 -10.79
C ALA A 164 -0.86 1.72 -11.50
N GLY A 165 -0.08 2.05 -12.53
CA GLY A 165 -0.25 3.28 -13.31
C GLY A 165 -1.60 3.36 -14.00
N ALA A 166 -2.07 2.27 -14.60
CA ALA A 166 -3.39 2.20 -15.22
C ALA A 166 -4.52 2.39 -14.20
N ALA A 167 -4.42 1.72 -13.03
CA ALA A 167 -5.39 1.85 -11.96
C ALA A 167 -5.43 3.27 -11.39
N ILE A 168 -4.27 3.86 -11.05
CA ILE A 168 -4.16 5.22 -10.53
C ILE A 168 -4.72 6.24 -11.53
N PHE A 169 -4.33 6.15 -12.80
CA PHE A 169 -4.80 7.08 -13.83
C PHE A 169 -6.32 7.00 -14.01
N ALA A 170 -6.87 5.79 -14.07
CA ALA A 170 -8.31 5.59 -14.24
C ALA A 170 -9.10 6.15 -13.05
N GLN A 171 -8.62 5.97 -11.83
CA GLN A 171 -9.32 6.39 -10.62
C GLN A 171 -9.09 7.86 -10.26
N SER A 172 -7.83 8.34 -10.33
CA SER A 172 -7.50 9.69 -9.87
C SER A 172 -7.63 10.77 -10.94
N VAL A 173 -7.61 10.40 -12.24
CA VAL A 173 -7.66 11.37 -13.35
C VAL A 173 -8.97 11.29 -14.12
N ARG A 174 -9.48 10.08 -14.38
CA ARG A 174 -10.70 9.87 -15.17
C ARG A 174 -11.96 9.72 -14.32
N ASP A 175 -11.82 9.60 -13.01
CA ASP A 175 -12.93 9.32 -12.06
C ASP A 175 -13.82 8.14 -12.53
N LEU A 176 -13.18 7.02 -12.90
CA LEU A 176 -13.87 5.88 -13.46
C LEU A 176 -14.64 5.13 -12.37
N GLN A 177 -15.96 5.00 -12.55
CA GLN A 177 -16.82 4.37 -11.56
C GLN A 177 -16.90 2.84 -11.69
N ASP A 178 -16.74 2.31 -12.90
CA ASP A 178 -16.84 0.86 -13.18
C ASP A 178 -15.47 0.17 -13.01
N GLN A 179 -15.14 -0.13 -11.74
CA GLN A 179 -13.89 -0.77 -11.36
C GLN A 179 -13.78 -2.21 -11.91
N GLU A 180 -14.88 -2.96 -11.91
CA GLU A 180 -14.90 -4.34 -12.39
C GLU A 180 -14.58 -4.41 -13.88
N ARG A 181 -15.20 -3.55 -14.67
CA ARG A 181 -14.92 -3.43 -16.09
C ARG A 181 -13.46 -3.01 -16.36
N LEU A 182 -12.95 -2.08 -15.57
CA LEU A 182 -11.55 -1.67 -15.69
C LEU A 182 -10.61 -2.85 -15.45
N ALA A 183 -10.80 -3.57 -14.33
CA ALA A 183 -9.97 -4.70 -13.96
C ALA A 183 -10.02 -5.81 -15.01
N ALA A 184 -11.22 -6.14 -15.51
CA ALA A 184 -11.39 -7.14 -16.56
C ALA A 184 -10.68 -6.75 -17.86
N SER A 185 -10.87 -5.49 -18.31
CA SER A 185 -10.24 -5.01 -19.54
C SER A 185 -8.70 -4.93 -19.42
N LEU A 186 -8.21 -4.48 -18.26
CA LEU A 186 -6.77 -4.41 -17.99
C LEU A 186 -6.16 -5.83 -17.96
N ALA A 187 -6.86 -6.78 -17.31
CA ALA A 187 -6.42 -8.18 -17.26
C ALA A 187 -6.34 -8.78 -18.67
N GLU A 188 -7.32 -8.52 -19.53
CA GLU A 188 -7.31 -8.99 -20.91
C GLU A 188 -6.11 -8.44 -21.68
N ILE A 189 -5.86 -7.13 -21.61
CA ILE A 189 -4.74 -6.48 -22.30
C ILE A 189 -3.40 -7.02 -21.80
N VAL A 190 -3.20 -7.09 -20.47
CA VAL A 190 -1.95 -7.52 -19.87
C VAL A 190 -1.69 -9.00 -20.17
N LEU A 191 -2.66 -9.88 -19.92
CA LEU A 191 -2.48 -11.32 -20.09
C LEU A 191 -2.23 -11.70 -21.56
N ASN A 192 -2.91 -11.07 -22.53
CA ASN A 192 -2.62 -11.28 -23.94
C ASN A 192 -1.25 -10.75 -24.37
N GLY A 193 -0.66 -9.84 -23.58
CA GLY A 193 0.70 -9.34 -23.80
C GLY A 193 1.80 -10.19 -23.16
N VAL A 194 1.52 -10.95 -22.11
CA VAL A 194 2.54 -11.68 -21.33
C VAL A 194 2.48 -13.19 -21.47
N LEU A 195 1.30 -13.76 -21.77
CA LEU A 195 1.17 -15.21 -21.97
C LEU A 195 1.73 -15.65 -23.34
N PRO A 196 2.15 -16.90 -23.48
CA PRO A 196 2.55 -17.47 -24.77
C PRO A 196 1.41 -17.41 -25.78
N ARG A 197 1.76 -17.27 -27.05
CA ARG A 197 0.80 -17.30 -28.17
C ARG A 197 0.66 -18.72 -28.68
#